data_de3a878287605f13c5cf3616a9f85d47
#
_entry.id   de3a878287605f13c5cf3616a9f85d47
#
_cell.length_a   1.000
_cell.length_b   1.000
_cell.length_c   1.000
_cell.angle_alpha   90.00
_cell.angle_beta   90.00
_cell.angle_gamma   90.00
#
_symmetry.space_group_name_H-M   'P 1'
#
loop_
_entity.id
_entity.type
_entity.pdbx_description
1 polymer ?
#
loop_
_entity_poly.entity_id
_entity_poly.type
_entity_poly.pdbx_seq_one_letter_code
_entity_poly.pdbx_strand_id
1 'polypeptide(L)'
;MRAELRPAMISRFKVFSVLLGLAATSAQAQAPYQPQPASPPKDADYLLADGTVQIVGWDDLSGIFEKLNALYGKTHPGTKFKYVPGNLLSPQHSLIFGETAFAPIGMEFSSNLGSAYRAMVKAPTFNVRIAHGGVDSNAKLSPLAFIVHKSNPVEQLSAAQLLHIFTVGDRAPDIVFWRQAGVKGDLADKEIHSYGLPESDHYTSEDAGFGVYLFRDKWGLNHNARNYQMQRTYAEVTQRVSEDAAGIGITALNRVTRDVKVVAVAGGEWGKPMRGTREDVLSGRYPFDRFVYIYARRFSGQPVDPFVREYLRMVLSKEGQEAIAADSKGYLPLNAIELATELSKLE
;
A
#
# COMPACT_ATOMS: atom_id res chain seq x y z
N MET A 1 44.52 69.86 -4.82
CA MET A 1 43.16 69.34 -5.02
C MET A 1 42.95 68.13 -4.08
N ARG A 2 42.27 68.36 -2.97
CA ARG A 2 42.00 67.33 -1.95
C ARG A 2 40.65 66.72 -2.30
N ALA A 3 40.63 65.36 -2.43
CA ALA A 3 39.41 64.56 -2.58
C ALA A 3 38.92 64.11 -1.19
N GLU A 4 37.72 64.55 -0.84
CA GLU A 4 37.06 64.19 0.41
C GLU A 4 36.51 62.76 0.33
N LEU A 5 36.84 61.95 1.34
CA LEU A 5 36.28 60.62 1.60
C LEU A 5 34.99 60.78 2.38
N ARG A 6 33.87 60.32 1.82
CA ARG A 6 32.59 60.18 2.51
C ARG A 6 32.58 58.87 3.32
N PRO A 7 32.00 58.88 4.57
CA PRO A 7 31.93 57.66 5.38
C PRO A 7 30.78 56.75 4.95
N ALA A 8 31.07 55.45 4.95
CA ALA A 8 30.15 54.38 4.66
C ALA A 8 29.09 54.22 5.76
N MET A 9 27.85 54.18 5.32
CA MET A 9 26.65 54.01 6.13
C MET A 9 26.54 52.54 6.56
N ILE A 10 26.67 52.27 7.87
CA ILE A 10 26.51 50.95 8.48
C ILE A 10 25.02 50.60 8.50
N SER A 11 24.61 49.68 7.65
CA SER A 11 23.27 49.11 7.65
C SER A 11 23.12 48.16 8.83
N ARG A 12 22.17 48.48 9.73
CA ARG A 12 21.77 47.65 10.86
C ARG A 12 20.99 46.42 10.35
N PHE A 13 21.62 45.26 10.34
CA PHE A 13 20.92 44.02 10.18
C PHE A 13 20.04 43.74 11.39
N LYS A 14 18.72 43.79 11.21
CA LYS A 14 17.75 43.26 12.17
C LYS A 14 17.80 41.72 12.11
N VAL A 15 18.30 41.12 13.18
CA VAL A 15 18.21 39.67 13.40
C VAL A 15 16.75 39.34 13.71
N PHE A 16 16.06 38.76 12.73
CA PHE A 16 14.77 38.13 12.96
C PHE A 16 15.01 36.76 13.60
N SER A 17 14.80 36.65 14.90
CA SER A 17 14.74 35.38 15.60
C SER A 17 13.46 34.66 15.18
N VAL A 18 13.58 33.69 14.28
CA VAL A 18 12.51 32.74 13.99
C VAL A 18 12.46 31.76 15.15
N LEU A 19 11.48 31.93 16.02
CA LEU A 19 11.08 30.94 16.99
C LEU A 19 10.49 29.73 16.19
N LEU A 20 11.28 28.67 16.00
CA LEU A 20 10.76 27.37 15.61
C LEU A 20 9.92 26.85 16.77
N GLY A 21 8.61 27.04 16.69
CA GLY A 21 7.67 26.33 17.52
C GLY A 21 7.76 24.84 17.21
N LEU A 22 8.30 24.05 18.15
CA LEU A 22 8.08 22.62 18.17
C LEU A 22 6.57 22.40 18.35
N ALA A 23 5.86 22.20 17.25
CA ALA A 23 4.54 21.61 17.28
C ALA A 23 4.74 20.16 17.76
N ALA A 24 4.49 19.93 19.03
CA ALA A 24 4.23 18.60 19.55
C ALA A 24 3.03 18.07 18.74
N THR A 25 3.27 17.17 17.81
CA THR A 25 2.21 16.39 17.16
C THR A 25 1.60 15.51 18.25
N SER A 26 0.65 16.07 18.99
CA SER A 26 -0.33 15.25 19.71
C SER A 26 -0.92 14.31 18.65
N ALA A 27 -0.81 13.01 18.87
CA ALA A 27 -1.54 12.02 18.11
C ALA A 27 -3.01 12.42 18.19
N GLN A 28 -3.51 13.02 17.14
CA GLN A 28 -4.88 13.50 17.10
C GLN A 28 -5.74 12.26 17.10
N ALA A 29 -6.43 12.01 18.22
CA ALA A 29 -7.29 10.86 18.37
C ALA A 29 -8.28 10.86 17.19
N GLN A 30 -8.45 9.72 16.54
CA GLN A 30 -9.41 9.55 15.46
C GLN A 30 -10.78 10.05 15.92
N ALA A 31 -11.45 10.85 15.10
CA ALA A 31 -12.76 11.39 15.47
C ALA A 31 -13.79 10.23 15.51
N PRO A 32 -14.66 10.22 16.54
CA PRO A 32 -15.78 9.29 16.59
C PRO A 32 -16.70 9.45 15.39
N TYR A 33 -17.31 8.35 14.97
CA TYR A 33 -18.27 8.37 13.88
C TYR A 33 -19.49 9.23 14.23
N GLN A 34 -19.80 10.19 13.36
CA GLN A 34 -20.99 11.03 13.42
C GLN A 34 -21.91 10.64 12.27
N PRO A 35 -22.92 9.76 12.49
CA PRO A 35 -23.81 9.29 11.44
C PRO A 35 -24.61 10.43 10.80
N GLN A 36 -24.71 10.41 9.46
CA GLN A 36 -25.60 11.30 8.71
C GLN A 36 -26.64 10.47 7.98
N PRO A 37 -27.89 10.96 7.86
CA PRO A 37 -28.92 10.25 7.11
C PRO A 37 -28.45 9.97 5.67
N ALA A 38 -28.39 8.70 5.31
CA ALA A 38 -28.08 8.27 3.97
C ALA A 38 -28.80 6.96 3.65
N SER A 39 -29.33 6.85 2.45
CA SER A 39 -29.96 5.64 1.94
C SER A 39 -29.51 5.42 0.49
N PRO A 40 -29.38 4.18 0.03
CA PRO A 40 -29.10 3.91 -1.36
C PRO A 40 -30.23 4.43 -2.25
N PRO A 41 -29.92 4.94 -3.45
CA PRO A 41 -30.96 5.29 -4.44
C PRO A 41 -31.83 4.07 -4.74
N LYS A 42 -33.16 4.26 -4.83
CA LYS A 42 -34.12 3.16 -5.00
C LYS A 42 -33.96 2.39 -6.31
N ASP A 43 -33.37 3.02 -7.30
CA ASP A 43 -33.11 2.52 -8.64
C ASP A 43 -31.65 2.14 -8.87
N ALA A 44 -30.86 2.01 -7.79
CA ALA A 44 -29.46 1.65 -7.92
C ALA A 44 -29.31 0.18 -8.36
N ASP A 45 -28.49 -0.04 -9.40
CA ASP A 45 -28.24 -1.37 -10.01
C ASP A 45 -27.66 -2.39 -9.00
N TYR A 46 -27.03 -1.92 -7.95
CA TYR A 46 -26.46 -2.75 -6.89
C TYR A 46 -27.46 -3.18 -5.79
N LEU A 47 -28.74 -2.82 -5.92
CA LEU A 47 -29.79 -3.27 -5.02
C LEU A 47 -30.38 -4.59 -5.50
N LEU A 48 -30.47 -5.56 -4.60
CA LEU A 48 -31.25 -6.77 -4.83
C LEU A 48 -32.76 -6.47 -4.77
N ALA A 49 -33.59 -7.38 -5.27
CA ALA A 49 -35.03 -7.18 -5.38
C ALA A 49 -35.73 -6.87 -4.02
N ASP A 50 -35.14 -7.28 -2.90
CA ASP A 50 -35.61 -7.00 -1.54
C ASP A 50 -35.02 -5.72 -0.91
N GLY A 51 -34.28 -4.93 -1.70
CA GLY A 51 -33.61 -3.70 -1.27
C GLY A 51 -32.29 -3.92 -0.52
N THR A 52 -31.76 -5.16 -0.48
CA THR A 52 -30.46 -5.45 0.11
C THR A 52 -29.34 -4.89 -0.78
N VAL A 53 -28.39 -4.18 -0.17
CA VAL A 53 -27.20 -3.63 -0.84
C VAL A 53 -26.20 -4.75 -1.13
N GLN A 54 -25.86 -4.95 -2.40
CA GLN A 54 -24.84 -5.90 -2.80
C GLN A 54 -23.45 -5.27 -2.76
N ILE A 55 -22.52 -5.97 -2.14
CA ILE A 55 -21.08 -5.65 -2.11
C ILE A 55 -20.34 -6.85 -2.68
N VAL A 56 -19.76 -6.73 -3.87
CA VAL A 56 -18.84 -7.74 -4.42
C VAL A 56 -17.43 -7.34 -4.01
N GLY A 57 -16.78 -8.18 -3.25
CA GLY A 57 -15.47 -7.88 -2.67
C GLY A 57 -14.50 -9.06 -2.75
N TRP A 58 -13.23 -8.79 -2.53
CA TRP A 58 -12.23 -9.83 -2.43
C TRP A 58 -12.51 -10.72 -1.20
N ASP A 59 -12.42 -12.04 -1.37
CA ASP A 59 -12.80 -13.03 -0.37
C ASP A 59 -12.03 -12.89 0.95
N ASP A 60 -10.77 -12.41 0.90
CA ASP A 60 -9.94 -12.21 2.07
C ASP A 60 -10.49 -11.12 3.03
N LEU A 61 -11.33 -10.22 2.54
CA LEU A 61 -11.89 -9.12 3.30
C LEU A 61 -13.27 -9.41 3.91
N SER A 62 -13.81 -10.62 3.73
CA SER A 62 -15.19 -10.97 4.18
C SER A 62 -15.40 -10.70 5.67
N GLY A 63 -14.45 -11.08 6.54
CA GLY A 63 -14.56 -10.85 7.98
C GLY A 63 -14.52 -9.39 8.39
N ILE A 64 -13.75 -8.56 7.70
CA ILE A 64 -13.72 -7.10 7.90
C ILE A 64 -15.09 -6.50 7.54
N PHE A 65 -15.62 -6.87 6.35
CA PHE A 65 -16.89 -6.30 5.87
C PHE A 65 -18.09 -6.79 6.65
N GLU A 66 -18.07 -7.99 7.24
CA GLU A 66 -19.09 -8.44 8.20
C GLU A 66 -19.15 -7.47 9.40
N LYS A 67 -18.01 -7.11 10.00
CA LYS A 67 -17.94 -6.17 11.12
C LYS A 67 -18.36 -4.75 10.73
N LEU A 68 -17.88 -4.25 9.57
CA LEU A 68 -18.23 -2.92 9.08
C LEU A 68 -19.71 -2.80 8.73
N ASN A 69 -20.30 -3.81 8.09
CA ASN A 69 -21.73 -3.85 7.77
C ASN A 69 -22.59 -3.88 9.04
N ALA A 70 -22.16 -4.66 10.04
CA ALA A 70 -22.84 -4.68 11.35
C ALA A 70 -22.73 -3.32 12.06
N LEU A 71 -21.59 -2.64 11.97
CA LEU A 71 -21.40 -1.30 12.53
C LEU A 71 -22.32 -0.27 11.85
N TYR A 72 -22.37 -0.28 10.51
CA TYR A 72 -23.25 0.62 9.74
C TYR A 72 -24.71 0.38 10.08
N GLY A 73 -25.15 -0.86 10.16
CA GLY A 73 -26.54 -1.23 10.50
C GLY A 73 -27.02 -0.75 11.88
N LYS A 74 -26.09 -0.58 12.85
CA LYS A 74 -26.43 0.00 14.17
C LYS A 74 -26.85 1.45 14.09
N THR A 75 -26.28 2.21 13.18
CA THR A 75 -26.52 3.66 13.03
C THR A 75 -27.50 3.97 11.90
N HIS A 76 -27.71 3.04 10.97
CA HIS A 76 -28.62 3.14 9.83
C HIS A 76 -29.57 1.94 9.82
N PRO A 77 -30.53 1.88 10.79
CA PRO A 77 -31.44 0.75 10.91
C PRO A 77 -32.26 0.59 9.62
N GLY A 78 -32.43 -0.66 9.18
CA GLY A 78 -33.14 -1.01 7.93
C GLY A 78 -32.21 -1.21 6.73
N THR A 79 -30.97 -0.78 6.76
CA THR A 79 -29.99 -1.10 5.70
C THR A 79 -29.50 -2.53 5.86
N LYS A 80 -29.67 -3.34 4.81
CA LYS A 80 -29.18 -4.72 4.74
C LYS A 80 -28.08 -4.83 3.73
N PHE A 81 -27.09 -5.66 4.02
CA PHE A 81 -25.95 -5.91 3.15
C PHE A 81 -25.81 -7.38 2.81
N LYS A 82 -25.41 -7.65 1.58
CA LYS A 82 -24.94 -8.96 1.13
C LYS A 82 -23.53 -8.82 0.59
N TYR A 83 -22.55 -9.38 1.31
CA TYR A 83 -21.18 -9.49 0.80
C TYR A 83 -21.07 -10.73 -0.08
N VAL A 84 -20.60 -10.54 -1.31
CA VAL A 84 -20.36 -11.62 -2.29
C VAL A 84 -18.84 -11.75 -2.44
N PRO A 85 -18.23 -12.78 -1.83
CA PRO A 85 -16.80 -12.97 -1.92
C PRO A 85 -16.39 -13.44 -3.32
N GLY A 86 -15.30 -12.87 -3.84
CA GLY A 86 -14.73 -13.21 -5.13
C GLY A 86 -13.21 -13.13 -5.12
N ASN A 87 -12.59 -13.42 -6.25
CA ASN A 87 -11.15 -13.20 -6.45
C ASN A 87 -10.85 -11.69 -6.60
N LEU A 88 -9.58 -11.33 -6.83
CA LEU A 88 -9.16 -9.92 -6.98
C LEU A 88 -9.77 -9.19 -8.19
N LEU A 89 -10.28 -9.91 -9.20
CA LEU A 89 -10.86 -9.31 -10.41
C LEU A 89 -12.37 -9.15 -10.31
N SER A 90 -13.07 -10.03 -9.58
CA SER A 90 -14.54 -9.99 -9.45
C SER A 90 -15.07 -8.63 -8.98
N PRO A 91 -14.52 -7.98 -7.94
CA PRO A 91 -14.97 -6.66 -7.52
C PRO A 91 -14.79 -5.59 -8.59
N GLN A 92 -13.69 -5.68 -9.37
CA GLN A 92 -13.40 -4.72 -10.44
C GLN A 92 -14.42 -4.83 -11.59
N HIS A 93 -14.75 -6.07 -12.01
CA HIS A 93 -15.78 -6.29 -13.03
C HIS A 93 -17.15 -5.79 -12.55
N SER A 94 -17.58 -6.19 -11.36
CA SER A 94 -18.88 -5.77 -10.83
C SER A 94 -18.98 -4.25 -10.65
N LEU A 95 -17.87 -3.58 -10.32
CA LEU A 95 -17.86 -2.12 -10.26
C LEU A 95 -18.02 -1.47 -11.64
N ILE A 96 -17.39 -2.03 -12.69
CA ILE A 96 -17.52 -1.53 -14.06
C ILE A 96 -18.98 -1.57 -14.50
N PHE A 97 -19.71 -2.66 -14.19
CA PHE A 97 -21.10 -2.86 -14.59
C PHE A 97 -22.13 -2.26 -13.62
N GLY A 98 -21.71 -1.75 -12.44
CA GLY A 98 -22.61 -1.16 -11.46
C GLY A 98 -23.31 -2.16 -10.54
N GLU A 99 -22.92 -3.43 -10.59
CA GLU A 99 -23.53 -4.54 -9.83
C GLU A 99 -23.12 -4.56 -8.35
N THR A 100 -22.26 -3.65 -7.92
CA THR A 100 -21.81 -3.50 -6.55
C THR A 100 -21.85 -2.04 -6.13
N ALA A 101 -22.25 -1.76 -4.88
CA ALA A 101 -22.25 -0.42 -4.33
C ALA A 101 -20.83 0.16 -4.27
N PHE A 102 -19.89 -0.69 -3.90
CA PHE A 102 -18.45 -0.42 -3.91
C PHE A 102 -17.68 -1.73 -3.95
N ALA A 103 -16.41 -1.68 -4.31
CA ALA A 103 -15.56 -2.84 -4.56
C ALA A 103 -14.35 -2.86 -3.61
N PRO A 104 -14.38 -3.63 -2.51
CA PRO A 104 -13.24 -3.84 -1.63
C PRO A 104 -12.22 -4.78 -2.28
N ILE A 105 -10.96 -4.33 -2.41
CA ILE A 105 -9.86 -5.14 -2.96
C ILE A 105 -8.54 -4.82 -2.28
N GLY A 106 -7.62 -5.78 -2.29
CA GLY A 106 -6.26 -5.65 -1.73
C GLY A 106 -5.20 -5.26 -2.76
N MET A 107 -5.58 -4.52 -3.80
CA MET A 107 -4.66 -4.09 -4.86
C MET A 107 -5.18 -2.86 -5.59
N GLU A 108 -4.34 -2.23 -6.37
CA GLU A 108 -4.74 -1.23 -7.33
C GLU A 108 -5.59 -1.83 -8.45
N PHE A 109 -6.45 -1.02 -9.06
CA PHE A 109 -7.24 -1.43 -10.20
C PHE A 109 -6.31 -1.81 -11.37
N SER A 110 -6.48 -2.98 -11.95
CA SER A 110 -5.62 -3.42 -13.05
C SER A 110 -5.70 -2.46 -14.25
N SER A 111 -4.59 -2.28 -14.97
CA SER A 111 -4.53 -1.30 -16.07
C SER A 111 -5.58 -1.54 -17.16
N ASN A 112 -5.80 -2.82 -17.49
CA ASN A 112 -6.79 -3.22 -18.50
C ASN A 112 -8.23 -2.93 -18.04
N LEU A 113 -8.57 -3.33 -16.80
CA LEU A 113 -9.89 -3.07 -16.23
C LEU A 113 -10.09 -1.59 -15.91
N GLY A 114 -9.04 -0.86 -15.55
CA GLY A 114 -9.07 0.59 -15.40
C GLY A 114 -9.40 1.30 -16.72
N SER A 115 -8.92 0.79 -17.85
CA SER A 115 -9.28 1.29 -19.17
C SER A 115 -10.74 0.99 -19.51
N ALA A 116 -11.20 -0.24 -19.23
CA ALA A 116 -12.61 -0.61 -19.37
C ALA A 116 -13.53 0.24 -18.48
N TYR A 117 -13.15 0.45 -17.23
CA TYR A 117 -13.87 1.34 -16.31
C TYR A 117 -14.02 2.74 -16.90
N ARG A 118 -12.92 3.36 -17.35
CA ARG A 118 -12.97 4.70 -17.98
C ARG A 118 -13.85 4.73 -19.21
N ALA A 119 -13.85 3.67 -20.02
CA ALA A 119 -14.70 3.58 -21.20
C ALA A 119 -16.19 3.51 -20.86
N MET A 120 -16.57 2.79 -19.80
CA MET A 120 -17.95 2.60 -19.36
C MET A 120 -18.47 3.75 -18.49
N VAL A 121 -17.71 4.15 -17.47
CA VAL A 121 -18.14 5.13 -16.46
C VAL A 121 -17.85 6.57 -16.90
N LYS A 122 -16.98 6.76 -17.91
CA LYS A 122 -16.56 8.08 -18.43
C LYS A 122 -15.87 8.94 -17.37
N ALA A 123 -15.22 8.31 -16.40
CA ALA A 123 -14.48 8.95 -15.30
C ALA A 123 -13.26 8.11 -14.91
N PRO A 124 -12.24 8.70 -14.28
CA PRO A 124 -11.17 7.92 -13.66
C PRO A 124 -11.73 7.09 -12.49
N THR A 125 -11.04 6.00 -12.16
CA THR A 125 -11.34 5.21 -10.97
C THR A 125 -11.24 6.08 -9.71
N PHE A 126 -12.19 5.92 -8.81
CA PHE A 126 -12.18 6.58 -7.50
C PHE A 126 -11.98 5.52 -6.41
N ASN A 127 -11.07 5.77 -5.49
CA ASN A 127 -10.82 4.87 -4.37
C ASN A 127 -10.43 5.61 -3.10
N VAL A 128 -10.62 4.92 -1.98
CA VAL A 128 -10.05 5.25 -0.68
C VAL A 128 -9.28 4.05 -0.15
N ARG A 129 -8.13 4.32 0.47
CA ARG A 129 -7.43 3.32 1.29
C ARG A 129 -8.16 3.20 2.62
N ILE A 130 -8.30 1.99 3.12
CA ILE A 130 -9.02 1.74 4.38
C ILE A 130 -8.18 1.02 5.42
N ALA A 131 -7.11 0.35 5.01
CA ALA A 131 -6.19 -0.38 5.89
C ALA A 131 -4.86 -0.62 5.19
N HIS A 132 -3.82 -0.85 5.98
CA HIS A 132 -2.58 -1.49 5.52
C HIS A 132 -2.74 -3.00 5.45
N GLY A 133 -1.79 -3.67 4.79
CA GLY A 133 -1.74 -5.13 4.72
C GLY A 133 -1.67 -5.80 6.09
N GLY A 134 -2.15 -7.02 6.15
CA GLY A 134 -2.13 -7.85 7.35
C GLY A 134 -0.73 -8.40 7.65
N VAL A 135 -0.42 -8.54 8.93
CA VAL A 135 0.87 -9.07 9.39
C VAL A 135 0.78 -10.52 9.89
N ASP A 136 -0.42 -11.05 10.08
CA ASP A 136 -0.62 -12.44 10.48
C ASP A 136 -0.50 -13.40 9.30
N SER A 137 -0.09 -14.64 9.56
CA SER A 137 0.24 -15.62 8.53
C SER A 137 -0.92 -16.03 7.61
N ASN A 138 -2.16 -15.83 8.04
CA ASN A 138 -3.37 -16.12 7.27
C ASN A 138 -3.86 -14.96 6.38
N ALA A 139 -3.25 -13.77 6.47
CA ALA A 139 -3.54 -12.68 5.55
C ALA A 139 -2.99 -12.98 4.14
N LYS A 140 -3.81 -12.77 3.12
CA LYS A 140 -3.39 -12.88 1.72
C LYS A 140 -2.71 -11.59 1.22
N LEU A 141 -2.96 -10.46 1.87
CA LEU A 141 -2.30 -9.19 1.62
C LEU A 141 -1.39 -8.83 2.79
N SER A 142 -0.10 -8.71 2.54
CA SER A 142 0.89 -8.29 3.54
C SER A 142 1.91 -7.33 2.91
N PRO A 143 2.48 -6.38 3.66
CA PRO A 143 3.58 -5.57 3.17
C PRO A 143 4.72 -6.44 2.63
N LEU A 144 5.48 -5.93 1.67
CA LEU A 144 6.62 -6.66 1.09
C LEU A 144 7.89 -6.39 1.88
N ALA A 145 8.81 -7.36 1.88
CA ALA A 145 10.11 -7.26 2.50
C ALA A 145 11.20 -7.83 1.58
N PHE A 146 12.40 -7.24 1.66
CA PHE A 146 13.61 -7.83 1.09
C PHE A 146 14.26 -8.71 2.14
N ILE A 147 14.55 -9.94 1.78
CA ILE A 147 15.10 -10.94 2.69
C ILE A 147 16.40 -11.51 2.14
N VAL A 148 17.31 -11.85 3.05
CA VAL A 148 18.53 -12.63 2.78
C VAL A 148 18.59 -13.79 3.74
N HIS A 149 19.46 -14.79 3.45
CA HIS A 149 19.74 -15.88 4.40
C HIS A 149 20.22 -15.31 5.74
N LYS A 150 19.85 -15.94 6.84
CA LYS A 150 20.20 -15.47 8.21
C LYS A 150 21.69 -15.24 8.44
N SER A 151 22.57 -16.00 7.77
CA SER A 151 24.03 -15.84 7.86
C SER A 151 24.61 -14.76 6.96
N ASN A 152 23.85 -14.20 6.03
CA ASN A 152 24.32 -13.14 5.16
C ASN A 152 24.61 -11.88 6.00
N PRO A 153 25.80 -11.23 5.87
CA PRO A 153 26.16 -10.09 6.72
C PRO A 153 25.42 -8.79 6.37
N VAL A 154 24.64 -8.75 5.28
CA VAL A 154 23.91 -7.55 4.87
C VAL A 154 22.81 -7.23 5.88
N GLU A 155 22.84 -6.01 6.42
CA GLU A 155 21.81 -5.49 7.33
C GLU A 155 20.92 -4.46 6.63
N GLN A 156 21.46 -3.79 5.60
CA GLN A 156 20.80 -2.66 4.96
C GLN A 156 21.25 -2.56 3.50
N LEU A 157 20.32 -2.20 2.62
CA LEU A 157 20.55 -1.82 1.24
C LEU A 157 19.82 -0.51 0.92
N SER A 158 20.40 0.30 0.04
CA SER A 158 19.68 1.46 -0.48
C SER A 158 18.66 1.04 -1.55
N ALA A 159 17.67 1.90 -1.81
CA ALA A 159 16.74 1.71 -2.90
C ALA A 159 17.46 1.55 -4.25
N ALA A 160 18.52 2.33 -4.50
CA ALA A 160 19.32 2.22 -5.72
C ALA A 160 20.03 0.87 -5.82
N GLN A 161 20.62 0.35 -4.71
CA GLN A 161 21.23 -0.97 -4.71
C GLN A 161 20.20 -2.08 -5.01
N LEU A 162 19.01 -2.01 -4.40
CA LEU A 162 17.92 -2.97 -4.67
C LEU A 162 17.51 -2.91 -6.14
N LEU A 163 17.36 -1.70 -6.69
CA LEU A 163 17.05 -1.51 -8.10
C LEU A 163 18.08 -2.24 -8.99
N HIS A 164 19.38 -2.00 -8.77
CA HIS A 164 20.47 -2.60 -9.56
C HIS A 164 20.71 -4.10 -9.29
N ILE A 165 20.17 -4.65 -8.21
CA ILE A 165 20.17 -6.10 -7.93
C ILE A 165 19.03 -6.81 -8.66
N PHE A 166 17.83 -6.21 -8.68
CA PHE A 166 16.61 -6.89 -9.15
C PHE A 166 16.24 -6.58 -10.60
N THR A 167 16.78 -5.50 -11.17
CA THR A 167 16.43 -5.05 -12.53
C THR A 167 17.65 -4.82 -13.38
N VAL A 168 17.45 -4.75 -14.70
CA VAL A 168 18.48 -4.40 -15.70
C VAL A 168 18.03 -3.20 -16.53
N GLY A 169 18.98 -2.52 -17.17
CA GLY A 169 18.67 -1.47 -18.14
C GLY A 169 18.66 -0.04 -17.58
N ASP A 170 19.06 0.17 -16.35
CA ASP A 170 19.34 1.51 -15.84
C ASP A 170 20.71 2.03 -16.33
N ARG A 171 20.95 3.33 -16.13
CA ARG A 171 22.20 4.00 -16.54
C ARG A 171 23.41 3.58 -15.73
N ALA A 172 23.20 3.19 -14.46
CA ALA A 172 24.24 2.67 -13.59
C ALA A 172 24.43 1.16 -13.78
N PRO A 173 25.66 0.63 -13.54
CA PRO A 173 25.93 -0.81 -13.69
C PRO A 173 25.09 -1.67 -12.75
N ASP A 174 24.66 -2.84 -13.23
CA ASP A 174 23.98 -3.85 -12.42
C ASP A 174 24.89 -4.32 -11.28
N ILE A 175 24.27 -4.63 -10.15
CA ILE A 175 24.94 -5.25 -9.00
C ILE A 175 24.74 -6.76 -9.10
N VAL A 176 25.81 -7.45 -9.46
CA VAL A 176 25.82 -8.90 -9.71
C VAL A 176 26.52 -9.67 -8.59
N PHE A 177 27.51 -9.07 -7.95
CA PHE A 177 28.28 -9.68 -6.87
C PHE A 177 28.10 -8.92 -5.57
N TRP A 178 28.13 -9.63 -4.44
CA TRP A 178 27.93 -9.04 -3.12
C TRP A 178 28.94 -7.96 -2.75
N ARG A 179 30.19 -8.01 -3.27
CA ARG A 179 31.16 -6.92 -3.07
C ARG A 179 30.70 -5.58 -3.64
N GLN A 180 29.91 -5.58 -4.70
CA GLN A 180 29.37 -4.35 -5.31
C GLN A 180 28.28 -3.71 -4.43
N ALA A 181 27.63 -4.53 -3.57
CA ALA A 181 26.70 -4.07 -2.53
C ALA A 181 27.43 -3.69 -1.22
N GLY A 182 28.77 -3.74 -1.19
CA GLY A 182 29.58 -3.38 -0.01
C GLY A 182 29.89 -4.53 0.94
N VAL A 183 29.52 -5.76 0.62
CA VAL A 183 29.82 -6.95 1.43
C VAL A 183 31.31 -7.32 1.32
N LYS A 184 31.88 -7.75 2.43
CA LYS A 184 33.27 -8.19 2.56
C LYS A 184 33.32 -9.66 3.02
N GLY A 185 34.53 -10.26 2.96
CA GLY A 185 34.76 -11.65 3.35
C GLY A 185 34.30 -12.67 2.27
N ASP A 186 34.02 -13.90 2.69
CA ASP A 186 33.79 -15.05 1.80
C ASP A 186 32.60 -14.88 0.84
N LEU A 187 31.65 -14.04 1.22
CA LEU A 187 30.47 -13.77 0.41
C LEU A 187 30.74 -12.70 -0.67
N ALA A 188 31.78 -11.88 -0.53
CA ALA A 188 32.03 -10.73 -1.41
C ALA A 188 32.07 -11.09 -2.90
N ASP A 189 32.73 -12.20 -3.24
CA ASP A 189 32.91 -12.65 -4.63
C ASP A 189 31.84 -13.68 -5.09
N LYS A 190 30.82 -13.88 -4.29
CA LYS A 190 29.66 -14.68 -4.68
C LYS A 190 28.70 -13.84 -5.53
N GLU A 191 28.19 -14.47 -6.58
CA GLU A 191 27.11 -13.91 -7.37
C GLU A 191 25.84 -13.82 -6.54
N ILE A 192 25.09 -12.75 -6.71
CA ILE A 192 23.80 -12.56 -6.05
C ILE A 192 22.73 -13.33 -6.83
N HIS A 193 22.02 -14.23 -6.17
CA HIS A 193 20.86 -14.88 -6.74
C HIS A 193 19.60 -14.16 -6.25
N SER A 194 18.89 -13.52 -7.17
CA SER A 194 17.67 -12.79 -6.84
C SER A 194 16.43 -13.65 -7.04
N TYR A 195 15.56 -13.71 -6.03
CA TYR A 195 14.34 -14.51 -6.01
C TYR A 195 13.10 -13.62 -5.89
N GLY A 196 12.06 -13.93 -6.65
CA GLY A 196 10.79 -13.21 -6.58
C GLY A 196 9.70 -13.87 -7.41
N LEU A 197 8.55 -13.24 -7.50
CA LEU A 197 7.44 -13.73 -8.29
C LEU A 197 7.62 -13.38 -9.79
N PRO A 198 6.98 -14.11 -10.70
CA PRO A 198 7.06 -13.85 -12.13
C PRO A 198 6.51 -12.47 -12.47
N GLU A 199 7.07 -11.86 -13.50
CA GLU A 199 6.51 -10.70 -14.15
C GLU A 199 5.22 -11.10 -14.86
N SER A 200 4.08 -10.68 -14.33
CA SER A 200 2.78 -11.00 -14.89
C SER A 200 1.86 -9.79 -14.83
N ASP A 201 1.38 -9.36 -15.98
CA ASP A 201 0.25 -8.45 -16.08
C ASP A 201 -1.08 -9.15 -15.74
N HIS A 202 -1.04 -10.46 -15.55
CA HIS A 202 -2.18 -11.31 -15.27
C HIS A 202 -2.13 -11.79 -13.84
N TYR A 203 -2.92 -11.16 -12.99
CA TYR A 203 -3.12 -11.55 -11.59
C TYR A 203 -3.90 -12.86 -11.50
N THR A 204 -3.26 -13.96 -11.84
CA THR A 204 -3.90 -15.29 -11.83
C THR A 204 -3.75 -16.02 -10.51
N SER A 205 -2.88 -15.55 -9.61
CA SER A 205 -2.77 -16.06 -8.24
C SER A 205 -2.70 -14.91 -7.24
N GLU A 206 -3.08 -15.19 -6.00
CA GLU A 206 -3.10 -14.24 -4.88
C GLU A 206 -1.74 -13.58 -4.62
N ASP A 207 -0.66 -14.26 -5.01
CA ASP A 207 0.71 -13.85 -4.79
C ASP A 207 1.42 -13.32 -6.06
N ALA A 208 0.83 -13.46 -7.25
CA ALA A 208 1.50 -13.15 -8.51
C ALA A 208 1.60 -11.64 -8.79
N GLY A 209 2.71 -11.24 -9.36
CA GLY A 209 2.88 -9.94 -10.04
C GLY A 209 3.31 -8.76 -9.19
N PHE A 210 3.19 -8.82 -7.86
CA PHE A 210 3.35 -7.61 -7.06
C PHE A 210 4.80 -7.14 -6.90
N GLY A 211 5.77 -8.05 -6.83
CA GLY A 211 7.19 -7.68 -6.70
C GLY A 211 7.70 -6.89 -7.90
N VAL A 212 7.39 -7.37 -9.10
CA VAL A 212 7.77 -6.71 -10.37
C VAL A 212 6.97 -5.44 -10.61
N TYR A 213 5.68 -5.46 -10.30
CA TYR A 213 4.82 -4.28 -10.38
C TYR A 213 5.36 -3.13 -9.54
N LEU A 214 5.88 -3.42 -8.36
CA LEU A 214 6.50 -2.44 -7.48
C LEU A 214 7.73 -1.79 -8.13
N PHE A 215 8.60 -2.56 -8.77
CA PHE A 215 9.77 -2.03 -9.46
C PHE A 215 9.38 -1.22 -10.70
N ARG A 216 8.46 -1.74 -11.52
CA ARG A 216 7.95 -1.04 -12.70
C ARG A 216 7.27 0.26 -12.33
N ASP A 217 6.32 0.23 -11.40
CA ASP A 217 5.50 1.40 -11.09
C ASP A 217 6.23 2.43 -10.25
N LYS A 218 7.10 2.01 -9.34
CA LYS A 218 7.89 2.94 -8.53
C LYS A 218 9.16 3.43 -9.22
N TRP A 219 9.77 2.61 -10.05
CA TRP A 219 11.08 2.89 -10.65
C TRP A 219 11.10 2.86 -12.17
N GLY A 220 9.99 2.57 -12.84
CA GLY A 220 9.84 2.64 -14.29
C GLY A 220 10.61 1.56 -15.07
N LEU A 221 11.07 0.49 -14.42
CA LEU A 221 11.84 -0.58 -15.06
C LEU A 221 11.00 -1.86 -15.23
N ASN A 222 11.18 -2.51 -16.39
CA ASN A 222 10.36 -3.63 -16.82
C ASN A 222 11.12 -4.96 -16.89
N HIS A 223 12.41 -4.99 -16.55
CA HIS A 223 13.22 -6.16 -16.79
C HIS A 223 13.85 -6.66 -15.51
N ASN A 224 13.67 -7.95 -15.24
CA ASN A 224 14.32 -8.62 -14.14
C ASN A 224 15.82 -8.75 -14.37
N ALA A 225 16.59 -8.82 -13.30
CA ALA A 225 18.01 -9.11 -13.36
C ALA A 225 18.27 -10.43 -14.10
N ARG A 226 19.47 -10.55 -14.72
CA ARG A 226 19.86 -11.72 -15.51
C ARG A 226 19.78 -13.04 -14.74
N ASN A 227 20.05 -13.02 -13.44
CA ASN A 227 20.02 -14.16 -12.51
C ASN A 227 18.76 -14.21 -11.65
N TYR A 228 17.71 -13.50 -12.05
CA TYR A 228 16.42 -13.52 -11.34
C TYR A 228 15.73 -14.88 -11.50
N GLN A 229 15.44 -15.51 -10.38
CA GLN A 229 14.79 -16.82 -10.31
C GLN A 229 13.35 -16.67 -9.88
N MET A 230 12.44 -16.95 -10.81
CA MET A 230 11.00 -16.85 -10.57
C MET A 230 10.51 -17.99 -9.69
N GLN A 231 9.74 -17.63 -8.67
CA GLN A 231 9.02 -18.57 -7.80
C GLN A 231 7.52 -18.35 -7.94
N ARG A 232 6.71 -19.35 -7.61
CA ARG A 232 5.25 -19.25 -7.76
C ARG A 232 4.58 -18.54 -6.61
N THR A 233 5.19 -18.57 -5.41
CA THR A 233 4.63 -18.02 -4.19
C THR A 233 5.71 -17.32 -3.35
N TYR A 234 5.31 -16.39 -2.50
CA TYR A 234 6.21 -15.76 -1.52
C TYR A 234 6.80 -16.76 -0.52
N ALA A 235 6.06 -17.82 -0.20
CA ALA A 235 6.59 -18.90 0.65
C ALA A 235 7.75 -19.63 -0.04
N GLU A 236 7.65 -19.91 -1.33
CA GLU A 236 8.75 -20.50 -2.12
C GLU A 236 9.96 -19.55 -2.20
N VAL A 237 9.74 -18.23 -2.37
CA VAL A 237 10.83 -17.25 -2.31
C VAL A 237 11.56 -17.34 -0.98
N THR A 238 10.83 -17.33 0.14
CA THR A 238 11.41 -17.42 1.48
C THR A 238 12.18 -18.72 1.67
N GLN A 239 11.65 -19.84 1.20
CA GLN A 239 12.33 -21.15 1.24
C GLN A 239 13.63 -21.11 0.45
N ARG A 240 13.63 -20.62 -0.80
CA ARG A 240 14.84 -20.54 -1.63
C ARG A 240 15.94 -19.70 -0.98
N VAL A 241 15.58 -18.55 -0.44
CA VAL A 241 16.54 -17.68 0.27
C VAL A 241 17.06 -18.35 1.54
N SER A 242 16.26 -19.15 2.22
CA SER A 242 16.70 -19.92 3.41
C SER A 242 17.70 -21.04 3.10
N GLU A 243 17.79 -21.45 1.86
CA GLU A 243 18.68 -22.51 1.36
C GLU A 243 19.93 -21.94 0.65
N ASP A 244 20.00 -20.62 0.44
CA ASP A 244 21.02 -19.95 -0.35
C ASP A 244 21.65 -18.75 0.38
N ALA A 245 22.88 -18.92 0.88
CA ALA A 245 23.61 -17.87 1.59
C ALA A 245 23.90 -16.63 0.72
N ALA A 246 23.95 -16.78 -0.61
CA ALA A 246 24.15 -15.69 -1.58
C ALA A 246 22.82 -15.14 -2.14
N GLY A 247 21.70 -15.70 -1.70
CA GLY A 247 20.37 -15.30 -2.15
C GLY A 247 19.86 -14.02 -1.53
N ILE A 248 19.07 -13.28 -2.32
CA ILE A 248 18.20 -12.20 -1.87
C ILE A 248 16.82 -12.38 -2.48
N GLY A 249 15.76 -12.12 -1.72
CA GLY A 249 14.39 -12.31 -2.22
C GLY A 249 13.47 -11.16 -1.87
N ILE A 250 12.39 -11.04 -2.65
CA ILE A 250 11.22 -10.20 -2.33
C ILE A 250 10.11 -11.12 -1.89
N THR A 251 9.68 -11.00 -0.64
CA THR A 251 8.61 -11.81 -0.06
C THR A 251 7.58 -10.95 0.66
N ALA A 252 6.43 -11.53 0.98
CA ALA A 252 5.47 -10.91 1.89
C ALA A 252 6.01 -10.99 3.33
N LEU A 253 5.84 -9.91 4.10
CA LEU A 253 6.39 -9.79 5.46
C LEU A 253 5.92 -10.94 6.37
N ASN A 254 4.67 -11.37 6.22
CA ASN A 254 4.09 -12.48 6.97
C ASN A 254 4.56 -13.89 6.50
N ARG A 255 5.46 -13.95 5.53
CA ARG A 255 6.14 -15.20 5.07
C ARG A 255 7.59 -15.28 5.54
N VAL A 256 8.07 -14.28 6.25
CA VAL A 256 9.43 -14.28 6.83
C VAL A 256 9.52 -15.36 7.91
N THR A 257 10.57 -16.19 7.84
CA THR A 257 10.85 -17.27 8.79
C THR A 257 12.13 -16.99 9.56
N ARG A 258 12.42 -17.80 10.61
CA ARG A 258 13.66 -17.70 11.42
C ARG A 258 14.96 -17.97 10.64
N ASP A 259 14.87 -18.54 9.44
CA ASP A 259 16.04 -18.93 8.64
C ASP A 259 16.45 -17.86 7.63
N VAL A 260 15.66 -16.79 7.54
CA VAL A 260 15.94 -15.60 6.77
C VAL A 260 15.89 -14.36 7.67
N LYS A 261 16.49 -13.28 7.21
CA LYS A 261 16.35 -11.97 7.88
C LYS A 261 15.93 -10.88 6.89
N VAL A 262 15.17 -9.93 7.39
CA VAL A 262 14.75 -8.76 6.61
C VAL A 262 15.89 -7.77 6.53
N VAL A 263 16.21 -7.34 5.31
CA VAL A 263 17.16 -6.26 5.01
C VAL A 263 16.45 -4.92 5.17
N ALA A 264 17.06 -4.00 5.92
CA ALA A 264 16.52 -2.65 6.01
C ALA A 264 16.70 -1.91 4.68
N VAL A 265 15.65 -1.22 4.26
CA VAL A 265 15.72 -0.36 3.08
C VAL A 265 15.97 1.08 3.52
N ALA A 266 16.97 1.71 2.93
CA ALA A 266 17.42 3.05 3.29
C ALA A 266 17.57 3.95 2.07
N GLY A 267 17.58 5.27 2.31
CA GLY A 267 17.91 6.28 1.33
C GLY A 267 16.73 6.87 0.56
N GLY A 268 17.03 7.87 -0.29
CA GLY A 268 16.00 8.64 -1.00
C GLY A 268 15.09 9.41 -0.05
N GLU A 269 13.85 9.51 -0.42
CA GLU A 269 12.78 10.16 0.36
C GLU A 269 12.43 9.45 1.67
N TRP A 270 12.85 8.19 1.85
CA TRP A 270 12.49 7.37 3.00
C TRP A 270 13.33 7.64 4.26
N GLY A 271 14.49 8.29 4.12
CA GLY A 271 15.33 8.72 5.23
C GLY A 271 15.91 7.57 6.06
N LYS A 272 15.33 7.27 7.21
CA LYS A 272 15.79 6.20 8.10
C LYS A 272 15.61 4.83 7.48
N PRO A 273 16.55 3.88 7.70
CA PRO A 273 16.38 2.49 7.29
C PRO A 273 15.14 1.88 7.95
N MET A 274 14.29 1.21 7.15
CA MET A 274 13.06 0.55 7.58
C MET A 274 13.04 -0.92 7.17
N ARG A 275 12.54 -1.79 8.04
CA ARG A 275 12.43 -3.24 7.81
C ARG A 275 11.00 -3.71 7.59
N GLY A 276 10.01 -2.82 7.61
CA GLY A 276 8.61 -3.16 7.56
C GLY A 276 8.08 -3.74 8.87
N THR A 277 8.66 -3.34 10.00
CA THR A 277 8.06 -3.69 11.29
C THR A 277 6.63 -3.14 11.38
N ARG A 278 5.84 -3.64 12.34
CA ARG A 278 4.49 -3.11 12.56
C ARG A 278 4.51 -1.58 12.74
N GLU A 279 5.51 -1.06 13.46
CA GLU A 279 5.70 0.36 13.68
C GLU A 279 6.08 1.11 12.40
N ASP A 280 6.93 0.51 11.55
CA ASP A 280 7.29 1.08 10.25
C ASP A 280 6.03 1.24 9.37
N VAL A 281 5.19 0.20 9.30
CA VAL A 281 3.95 0.19 8.53
C VAL A 281 2.96 1.22 9.08
N LEU A 282 2.65 1.18 10.38
CA LEU A 282 1.75 2.13 11.03
C LEU A 282 2.22 3.60 10.95
N SER A 283 3.52 3.83 10.73
CA SER A 283 4.04 5.18 10.51
C SER A 283 3.57 5.79 9.17
N GLY A 284 3.04 4.95 8.24
CA GLY A 284 2.69 5.33 6.87
C GLY A 284 3.88 5.67 5.98
N ARG A 285 5.12 5.36 6.43
CA ARG A 285 6.36 5.69 5.70
C ARG A 285 7.07 4.48 5.13
N TYR A 286 6.61 3.26 5.42
CA TYR A 286 7.23 2.06 4.88
C TYR A 286 6.98 2.00 3.36
N PRO A 287 8.04 2.03 2.51
CA PRO A 287 7.88 2.23 1.07
C PRO A 287 7.30 1.00 0.34
N PHE A 288 7.32 -0.17 0.96
CA PHE A 288 6.83 -1.43 0.39
C PHE A 288 5.57 -1.93 1.08
N ASP A 289 4.84 -0.99 1.67
CA ASP A 289 3.53 -1.25 2.23
C ASP A 289 2.49 -1.52 1.13
N ARG A 290 1.44 -2.21 1.53
CA ARG A 290 0.29 -2.55 0.67
C ARG A 290 -0.98 -2.15 1.36
N PHE A 291 -1.97 -1.74 0.57
CA PHE A 291 -3.21 -1.21 1.11
C PHE A 291 -4.43 -2.01 0.67
N VAL A 292 -5.40 -2.07 1.56
CA VAL A 292 -6.77 -2.42 1.20
C VAL A 292 -7.47 -1.17 0.72
N TYR A 293 -8.12 -1.27 -0.41
CA TYR A 293 -8.89 -0.19 -1.04
C TYR A 293 -10.38 -0.52 -1.06
N ILE A 294 -11.20 0.51 -0.99
CA ILE A 294 -12.56 0.49 -1.48
C ILE A 294 -12.63 1.36 -2.72
N TYR A 295 -12.98 0.76 -3.85
CA TYR A 295 -13.28 1.49 -5.08
C TYR A 295 -14.78 1.74 -5.17
N ALA A 296 -15.17 2.92 -5.65
CA ALA A 296 -16.55 3.28 -5.88
C ALA A 296 -16.74 3.96 -7.26
N ARG A 297 -17.94 3.90 -7.79
CA ARG A 297 -18.27 4.66 -9.02
C ARG A 297 -18.43 6.13 -8.64
N ARG A 298 -17.76 6.99 -9.40
CA ARG A 298 -17.94 8.43 -9.36
C ARG A 298 -17.95 8.95 -10.79
N PHE A 299 -19.08 9.44 -11.24
CA PHE A 299 -19.19 10.00 -12.57
C PHE A 299 -18.50 11.37 -12.67
N SER A 300 -18.03 11.72 -13.87
CA SER A 300 -17.33 12.99 -14.09
C SER A 300 -18.20 14.19 -13.68
N GLY A 301 -17.64 15.08 -12.85
CA GLY A 301 -18.34 16.26 -12.35
C GLY A 301 -19.43 15.99 -11.31
N GLN A 302 -19.60 14.73 -10.88
CA GLN A 302 -20.55 14.36 -9.83
C GLN A 302 -19.81 14.04 -8.52
N PRO A 303 -20.42 14.31 -7.37
CA PRO A 303 -19.91 13.82 -6.09
C PRO A 303 -20.03 12.29 -6.02
N VAL A 304 -19.35 11.69 -5.04
CA VAL A 304 -19.58 10.29 -4.67
C VAL A 304 -21.05 10.14 -4.23
N ASP A 305 -21.69 9.02 -4.59
CA ASP A 305 -23.02 8.67 -4.11
C ASP A 305 -23.15 8.90 -2.60
N PRO A 306 -24.17 9.62 -2.10
CA PRO A 306 -24.29 9.98 -0.69
C PRO A 306 -24.30 8.79 0.26
N PHE A 307 -24.91 7.65 -0.14
CA PHE A 307 -24.90 6.43 0.65
C PHE A 307 -23.49 5.83 0.73
N VAL A 308 -22.81 5.73 -0.41
CA VAL A 308 -21.43 5.23 -0.47
C VAL A 308 -20.48 6.14 0.32
N ARG A 309 -20.63 7.46 0.18
CA ARG A 309 -19.85 8.44 0.93
C ARG A 309 -20.02 8.27 2.43
N GLU A 310 -21.25 8.09 2.91
CA GLU A 310 -21.52 7.89 4.34
C GLU A 310 -20.93 6.59 4.87
N TYR A 311 -21.05 5.50 4.08
CA TYR A 311 -20.39 4.25 4.42
C TYR A 311 -18.87 4.42 4.53
N LEU A 312 -18.24 5.11 3.59
CA LEU A 312 -16.79 5.39 3.62
C LEU A 312 -16.39 6.28 4.79
N ARG A 313 -17.21 7.27 5.17
CA ARG A 313 -16.98 8.08 6.37
C ARG A 313 -16.99 7.22 7.65
N MET A 314 -17.92 6.29 7.73
CA MET A 314 -17.96 5.32 8.84
C MET A 314 -16.71 4.43 8.86
N VAL A 315 -16.30 3.90 7.72
CA VAL A 315 -15.08 3.05 7.62
C VAL A 315 -13.83 3.81 8.06
N LEU A 316 -13.71 5.09 7.68
CA LEU A 316 -12.56 5.96 8.02
C LEU A 316 -12.66 6.60 9.41
N SER A 317 -13.72 6.33 10.17
CA SER A 317 -13.89 6.79 11.55
C SER A 317 -13.09 5.93 12.55
N LYS A 318 -13.04 6.37 13.80
CA LYS A 318 -12.45 5.60 14.90
C LYS A 318 -13.02 4.19 14.97
N GLU A 319 -14.34 4.07 14.99
CA GLU A 319 -15.07 2.79 15.15
C GLU A 319 -14.84 1.87 13.95
N GLY A 320 -14.79 2.43 12.74
CA GLY A 320 -14.47 1.69 11.51
C GLY A 320 -13.04 1.14 11.52
N GLN A 321 -12.07 1.94 11.94
CA GLN A 321 -10.68 1.52 12.04
C GLN A 321 -10.45 0.51 13.18
N GLU A 322 -11.16 0.63 14.29
CA GLU A 322 -11.18 -0.38 15.35
C GLU A 322 -11.77 -1.71 14.87
N ALA A 323 -12.84 -1.67 14.08
CA ALA A 323 -13.44 -2.88 13.48
C ALA A 323 -12.47 -3.59 12.52
N ILE A 324 -11.68 -2.83 11.74
CA ILE A 324 -10.63 -3.35 10.87
C ILE A 324 -9.51 -3.98 11.71
N ALA A 325 -9.00 -3.25 12.70
CA ALA A 325 -7.92 -3.72 13.58
C ALA A 325 -8.29 -4.97 14.39
N ALA A 326 -9.58 -5.21 14.60
CA ALA A 326 -10.11 -6.40 15.29
C ALA A 326 -10.23 -7.62 14.35
N ASP A 327 -9.81 -7.53 13.09
CA ASP A 327 -9.81 -8.68 12.19
C ASP A 327 -8.69 -9.67 12.54
N SER A 328 -9.01 -10.97 12.46
CA SER A 328 -8.08 -12.05 12.84
C SER A 328 -6.87 -12.22 11.91
N LYS A 329 -6.84 -11.52 10.79
CA LYS A 329 -5.72 -11.52 9.84
C LYS A 329 -4.70 -10.41 10.11
N GLY A 330 -4.90 -9.62 11.18
CA GLY A 330 -3.95 -8.60 11.60
C GLY A 330 -3.78 -7.45 10.63
N TYR A 331 -4.82 -7.10 9.86
CA TYR A 331 -4.85 -5.88 9.06
C TYR A 331 -4.63 -4.66 9.96
N LEU A 332 -3.81 -3.71 9.51
CA LEU A 332 -3.44 -2.58 10.34
C LEU A 332 -4.25 -1.34 9.97
N PRO A 333 -4.73 -0.57 10.99
CA PRO A 333 -5.48 0.65 10.73
C PRO A 333 -4.59 1.74 10.14
N LEU A 334 -5.18 2.65 9.37
CA LEU A 334 -4.53 3.85 8.86
C LEU A 334 -4.17 4.80 10.00
N ASN A 335 -3.07 5.53 9.86
CA ASN A 335 -2.72 6.60 10.80
C ASN A 335 -3.53 7.89 10.55
N ALA A 336 -3.44 8.86 11.47
CA ALA A 336 -4.23 10.08 11.42
C ALA A 336 -4.02 10.92 10.14
N ILE A 337 -2.78 10.95 9.60
CA ILE A 337 -2.47 11.70 8.37
C ILE A 337 -3.10 11.00 7.15
N GLU A 338 -3.02 9.69 7.10
CA GLU A 338 -3.63 8.89 6.04
C GLU A 338 -5.15 9.02 6.08
N LEU A 339 -5.76 8.92 7.27
CA LEU A 339 -7.21 9.11 7.44
C LEU A 339 -7.67 10.49 6.97
N ALA A 340 -6.96 11.55 7.35
CA ALA A 340 -7.27 12.90 6.90
C ALA A 340 -7.19 13.01 5.36
N THR A 341 -6.16 12.39 4.76
CA THR A 341 -5.99 12.33 3.30
C THR A 341 -7.14 11.58 2.62
N GLU A 342 -7.54 10.43 3.16
CA GLU A 342 -8.60 9.63 2.55
C GLU A 342 -9.99 10.28 2.75
N LEU A 343 -10.24 10.90 3.90
CA LEU A 343 -11.47 11.66 4.15
C LEU A 343 -11.63 12.85 3.21
N SER A 344 -10.54 13.59 2.90
CA SER A 344 -10.60 14.73 1.98
C SER A 344 -11.02 14.36 0.55
N LYS A 345 -10.88 13.09 0.15
CA LYS A 345 -11.37 12.62 -1.15
C LYS A 345 -12.89 12.52 -1.24
N LEU A 346 -13.57 12.53 -0.09
CA LEU A 346 -15.02 12.40 0.01
C LEU A 346 -15.75 13.75 -0.03
N GLU A 347 -15.02 14.85 0.07
CA GLU A 347 -15.48 16.23 -0.05
C GLU A 347 -15.53 16.64 -1.53
#